data_66797b439f875b3a9bbd49144d2d89bf
#
_entry.id   66797b439f875b3a9bbd49144d2d89bf
#
_cell.length_a   1.000
_cell.length_b   1.000
_cell.length_c   1.000
_cell.angle_alpha   90.00
_cell.angle_beta   90.00
_cell.angle_gamma   90.00
#
_symmetry.space_group_name_H-M   'P 1'
#
loop_
_entity.id
_entity.type
_entity.pdbx_description
1 polymer ?
#
loop_
_entity_poly.entity_id
_entity_poly.type
_entity_poly.pdbx_seq_one_letter_code
_entity_poly.pdbx_strand_id
1 'polypeptide(L)'
;MWNQETIDSAVEAARSVVRGDGADLLLVAADEKRGTIELRLDVAGLHCEGGTCLLPGRLLEGMIMAKLQEHIEGEFELTLEDPRQQSK
;
A
#
# COMPACT_ATOMS: atom_id res chain seq x y z
N MET A 1 13.60 -12.50 -8.34
CA MET A 1 14.38 -11.28 -8.11
C MET A 1 13.56 -10.06 -8.43
N TRP A 2 13.56 -9.07 -7.57
CA TRP A 2 12.78 -7.87 -7.79
C TRP A 2 13.54 -6.93 -8.70
N ASN A 3 12.85 -6.32 -9.64
CA ASN A 3 13.45 -5.23 -10.39
C ASN A 3 12.51 -4.04 -10.29
N GLN A 4 12.98 -2.89 -10.75
CA GLN A 4 12.24 -1.66 -10.59
C GLN A 4 10.88 -1.75 -11.29
N GLU A 5 10.87 -2.39 -12.45
CA GLU A 5 9.64 -2.50 -13.22
C GLU A 5 8.60 -3.35 -12.47
N THR A 6 9.05 -4.44 -11.87
CA THR A 6 8.16 -5.31 -11.10
C THR A 6 7.61 -4.56 -9.90
N ILE A 7 8.48 -3.83 -9.19
CA ILE A 7 8.05 -3.07 -8.02
C ILE A 7 7.07 -1.98 -8.43
N ASP A 8 7.36 -1.27 -9.52
CA ASP A 8 6.46 -0.21 -9.98
C ASP A 8 5.10 -0.76 -10.34
N SER A 9 5.07 -1.90 -11.04
CA SER A 9 3.79 -2.51 -11.43
C SER A 9 3.00 -2.96 -10.20
N ALA A 10 3.69 -3.53 -9.23
CA ALA A 10 3.03 -3.99 -8.01
C ALA A 10 2.45 -2.82 -7.23
N VAL A 11 3.21 -1.75 -7.11
CA VAL A 11 2.75 -0.57 -6.38
C VAL A 11 1.57 0.06 -7.12
N GLU A 12 1.62 0.09 -8.44
CA GLU A 12 0.53 0.67 -9.22
C GLU A 12 -0.75 -0.14 -9.03
N ALA A 13 -0.63 -1.46 -9.00
CA ALA A 13 -1.79 -2.31 -8.74
C ALA A 13 -2.35 -2.05 -7.35
N ALA A 14 -1.48 -1.88 -6.37
CA ALA A 14 -1.92 -1.60 -5.02
C ALA A 14 -2.58 -0.23 -4.91
N ARG A 15 -2.10 0.74 -5.68
CA ARG A 15 -2.72 2.06 -5.67
C ARG A 15 -4.17 2.02 -6.07
N SER A 16 -4.52 1.10 -6.97
CA SER A 16 -5.89 1.03 -7.43
C SER A 16 -6.85 0.69 -6.30
N VAL A 17 -6.36 0.09 -5.23
CA VAL A 17 -7.19 -0.24 -4.08
C VAL A 17 -7.71 1.02 -3.39
N VAL A 18 -6.91 2.08 -3.39
CA VAL A 18 -7.25 3.28 -2.62
C VAL A 18 -7.66 4.46 -3.49
N ARG A 19 -7.37 4.42 -4.78
CA ARG A 19 -7.62 5.59 -5.63
C ARG A 19 -9.09 5.90 -5.80
N GLY A 20 -9.93 4.88 -5.73
CA GLY A 20 -11.35 5.09 -5.86
C GLY A 20 -11.91 6.00 -4.77
N ASP A 21 -11.24 6.06 -3.64
CA ASP A 21 -11.68 6.90 -2.53
C ASP A 21 -10.89 8.21 -2.43
N GLY A 22 -10.02 8.45 -3.38
CA GLY A 22 -9.26 9.70 -3.40
C GLY A 22 -7.92 9.63 -2.69
N ALA A 23 -7.56 8.48 -2.19
CA ALA A 23 -6.26 8.32 -1.56
C ALA A 23 -5.23 7.81 -2.56
N ASP A 24 -3.99 7.73 -2.13
CA ASP A 24 -2.93 7.23 -2.98
C ASP A 24 -1.91 6.51 -2.12
N LEU A 25 -1.00 5.82 -2.77
CA LEU A 25 0.08 5.13 -2.08
C LEU A 25 1.41 5.62 -2.65
N LEU A 26 2.37 5.77 -1.75
CA LEU A 26 3.71 6.17 -2.14
C LEU A 26 4.68 5.06 -1.76
N LEU A 27 5.60 4.77 -2.66
CA LEU A 27 6.65 3.79 -2.36
C LEU A 27 7.75 4.49 -1.58
N VAL A 28 7.96 4.06 -0.36
CA VAL A 28 9.00 4.62 0.48
C VAL A 28 10.31 3.87 0.27
N ALA A 29 10.24 2.54 0.31
CA ALA A 29 11.45 1.73 0.16
C ALA A 29 11.05 0.31 -0.22
N ALA A 30 11.94 -0.35 -0.92
CA ALA A 30 11.80 -1.77 -1.22
C ALA A 30 13.20 -2.37 -1.13
N ASP A 31 13.33 -3.37 -0.29
CA ASP A 31 14.62 -3.98 -0.04
C ASP A 31 14.52 -5.47 -0.31
N GLU A 32 15.05 -5.88 -1.43
CA GLU A 32 15.00 -7.28 -1.83
C GLU A 32 15.79 -8.17 -0.88
N LYS A 33 16.89 -7.66 -0.38
CA LYS A 33 17.73 -8.45 0.50
C LYS A 33 17.03 -8.78 1.80
N ARG A 34 16.26 -7.84 2.31
CA ARG A 34 15.50 -8.05 3.53
C ARG A 34 14.13 -8.63 3.24
N GLY A 35 13.71 -8.56 2.01
CA GLY A 35 12.37 -8.99 1.67
C GLY A 35 11.30 -8.08 2.23
N THR A 36 11.53 -6.77 2.22
CA THR A 36 10.58 -5.82 2.79
C THR A 36 10.20 -4.77 1.78
N ILE A 37 8.95 -4.37 1.84
CA ILE A 37 8.42 -3.27 1.04
C ILE A 37 7.73 -2.30 1.99
N GLU A 38 8.08 -1.04 1.88
CA GLU A 38 7.52 -0.01 2.75
C GLU A 38 6.74 0.98 1.91
N LEU A 39 5.47 1.14 2.22
CA LEU A 39 4.59 2.05 1.51
C LEU A 39 3.99 3.05 2.50
N ARG A 40 3.64 4.21 2.00
CA ARG A 40 2.96 5.22 2.80
C ARG A 40 1.62 5.54 2.16
N LEU A 41 0.59 5.59 2.97
CA LEU A 41 -0.74 5.95 2.51
C LEU A 41 -0.89 7.46 2.53
N ASP A 42 -1.29 8.02 1.40
CA ASP A 42 -1.51 9.45 1.26
C ASP A 42 -3.02 9.69 1.27
N VAL A 43 -3.50 10.36 2.29
CA VAL A 43 -4.93 10.62 2.42
C VAL A 43 -5.28 12.08 2.20
N ALA A 44 -4.36 12.86 1.66
CA ALA A 44 -4.60 14.28 1.45
C ALA A 44 -5.78 14.54 0.52
N GLY A 45 -5.98 13.67 -0.47
CA GLY A 45 -7.09 13.82 -1.39
C GLY A 45 -8.33 13.02 -1.02
N LEU A 46 -8.36 12.48 0.19
CA LEU A 46 -9.45 11.62 0.60
C LEU A 46 -10.69 12.44 0.90
N HIS A 47 -11.79 12.07 0.28
CA HIS A 47 -13.07 12.71 0.52
C HIS A 47 -13.99 11.74 1.20
N CYS A 48 -14.32 12.04 2.43
CA CYS A 48 -15.09 11.14 3.24
C CYS A 48 -16.24 11.87 3.84
N GLU A 49 -17.41 11.43 3.55
CA GLU A 49 -18.58 11.92 4.25
C GLU A 49 -19.14 10.75 5.00
N GLY A 50 -19.41 10.95 6.25
CA GLY A 50 -19.96 9.87 7.04
C GLY A 50 -18.91 9.02 7.73
N GLY A 51 -17.67 9.32 7.53
CA GLY A 51 -16.64 8.76 8.36
C GLY A 51 -16.00 7.47 7.92
N THR A 52 -16.50 6.82 6.88
CA THR A 52 -15.91 5.55 6.50
C THR A 52 -15.67 5.52 5.02
N CYS A 53 -14.49 5.85 4.60
CA CYS A 53 -14.22 5.81 3.19
C CYS A 53 -13.20 4.77 2.80
N LEU A 54 -12.26 4.47 3.64
CA LEU A 54 -11.31 3.40 3.37
C LEU A 54 -11.48 2.32 4.40
N LEU A 55 -11.09 1.12 4.03
CA LEU A 55 -11.10 0.01 4.96
C LEU A 55 -10.19 0.31 6.14
N PRO A 56 -10.46 -0.30 7.30
CA PRO A 56 -9.53 -0.20 8.41
C PRO A 56 -8.14 -0.63 8.00
N GLY A 57 -7.15 -0.07 8.66
CA GLY A 57 -5.76 -0.27 8.25
C GLY A 57 -5.38 -1.73 8.09
N ARG A 58 -5.90 -2.58 8.95
CA ARG A 58 -5.59 -3.99 8.91
C ARG A 58 -6.11 -4.65 7.63
N LEU A 59 -7.34 -4.35 7.28
CA LEU A 59 -7.93 -4.91 6.06
C LEU A 59 -7.31 -4.30 4.82
N LEU A 60 -7.05 -3.01 4.87
CA LEU A 60 -6.42 -2.33 3.75
C LEU A 60 -5.04 -2.89 3.49
N GLU A 61 -4.27 -3.12 4.53
CA GLU A 61 -2.95 -3.69 4.39
C GLU A 61 -3.02 -5.06 3.74
N GLY A 62 -4.00 -5.87 4.15
CA GLY A 62 -4.18 -7.19 3.55
C GLY A 62 -4.50 -7.14 2.08
N MET A 63 -5.35 -6.19 1.69
CA MET A 63 -5.68 -6.05 0.28
C MET A 63 -4.49 -5.57 -0.54
N ILE A 64 -3.72 -4.65 0.00
CA ILE A 64 -2.52 -4.16 -0.67
C ILE A 64 -1.52 -5.31 -0.80
N MET A 65 -1.35 -6.08 0.26
CA MET A 65 -0.45 -7.23 0.23
C MET A 65 -0.86 -8.21 -0.86
N ALA A 66 -2.16 -8.48 -0.98
CA ALA A 66 -2.63 -9.40 -2.01
C ALA A 66 -2.30 -8.89 -3.40
N LYS A 67 -2.45 -7.59 -3.62
CA LYS A 67 -2.12 -7.01 -4.91
C LYS A 67 -0.63 -7.10 -5.21
N LEU A 68 0.18 -6.84 -4.21
CA LEU A 68 1.62 -6.94 -4.38
C LEU A 68 2.03 -8.38 -4.70
N GLN A 69 1.38 -9.34 -4.05
CA GLN A 69 1.71 -10.74 -4.28
C GLN A 69 1.35 -11.21 -5.68
N GLU A 70 0.44 -10.53 -6.34
CA GLU A 70 0.12 -10.88 -7.73
C GLU A 70 1.25 -10.53 -8.68
N HIS A 71 2.12 -9.63 -8.29
CA HIS A 71 3.18 -9.14 -9.15
C HIS A 71 4.57 -9.51 -8.67
N ILE A 72 4.72 -9.80 -7.39
CA ILE A 72 6.02 -10.08 -6.80
C ILE A 72 6.03 -11.51 -6.32
N GLU A 73 6.99 -12.28 -6.83
CA GLU A 73 7.11 -13.68 -6.44
C GLU A 73 7.90 -13.79 -5.15
N GLY A 74 7.58 -14.81 -4.38
CA GLY A 74 8.29 -15.08 -3.14
C GLY A 74 7.62 -14.41 -1.97
N GLU A 75 8.25 -14.55 -0.82
CA GLU A 75 7.70 -14.00 0.40
C GLU A 75 8.36 -12.66 0.71
N PHE A 76 7.56 -11.76 1.21
CA PHE A 76 8.08 -10.46 1.62
C PHE A 76 7.17 -9.91 2.70
N GLU A 77 7.69 -8.90 3.42
CA GLU A 77 6.92 -8.23 4.45
C GLU A 77 6.53 -6.85 3.96
N LEU A 78 5.31 -6.48 4.25
CA LEU A 78 4.79 -5.16 3.89
C LEU A 78 4.69 -4.31 5.13
N THR A 79 5.23 -3.12 5.07
CA THR A 79 5.02 -2.10 6.08
C THR A 79 4.21 -0.98 5.46
N LEU A 80 3.05 -0.72 6.01
CA LEU A 80 2.19 0.35 5.51
C LEU A 80 2.11 1.44 6.55
N GLU A 81 2.55 2.61 6.19
CA GLU A 81 2.44 3.77 7.05
C GLU A 81 1.10 4.45 6.78
N ASP A 82 0.21 4.41 7.73
CA ASP A 82 -1.14 4.95 7.59
C ASP A 82 -1.31 6.09 8.57
N PRO A 83 -1.37 7.33 8.08
CA PRO A 83 -1.48 8.47 9.00
C PRO A 83 -2.77 8.47 9.81
N ARG A 84 -3.81 7.76 9.34
CA ARG A 84 -5.03 7.67 10.10
C ARG A 84 -4.87 6.87 11.38
N GLN A 85 -3.83 6.06 11.46
CA GLN A 85 -3.59 5.22 12.62
C GLN A 85 -2.60 5.80 13.59
N GLN A 86 -2.09 6.95 13.29
CA GLN A 86 -1.19 7.59 14.21
C GLN A 86 -1.97 8.23 15.28
N SER A 87 -2.36 7.48 16.21
CA SER A 87 -3.08 8.09 17.24
C SER A 87 -2.18 8.30 18.36
N LYS A 88 -1.82 9.10 18.70
CA LYS A 88 -1.12 9.26 19.84
C LYS A 88 -0.80 10.45 20.21
#